data_6f2b7f425e011e67852622a6d0cb5bb9
#
_entry.id   6f2b7f425e011e67852622a6d0cb5bb9
#
_cell.length_a   1.000
_cell.length_b   1.000
_cell.length_c   1.000
_cell.angle_alpha   90.00
_cell.angle_beta   90.00
_cell.angle_gamma   90.00
#
_symmetry.space_group_name_H-M   'P 1'
#
loop_
_entity.id
_entity.type
_entity.pdbx_description
1 polymer ?
#
loop_
_entity_poly.entity_id
_entity_poly.type
_entity_poly.pdbx_seq_one_letter_code
_entity_poly.pdbx_strand_id
1 'polypeptide(L)'
;MIASIYLKTDARVTVKIELLKQVTAFVANYWNEPESRLFAETSVNCDLGMDGDDGVEFMDAFSVRFNVDLTEFPHDKYFGPEASATPISFINASIRRLTTGRWTNLSPLTLRHLAKAVENGRWV
;
A
#
# COMPACT_ATOMS: atom_id res chain seq x y z
N MET A 1 -36.54 -11.17 -8.29
CA MET A 1 -35.75 -11.09 -9.53
C MET A 1 -34.57 -10.16 -9.43
N ILE A 2 -34.81 -8.89 -9.30
CA ILE A 2 -33.76 -7.90 -9.08
C ILE A 2 -32.94 -8.25 -7.83
N ALA A 3 -33.61 -8.73 -6.80
CA ALA A 3 -32.95 -9.15 -5.57
C ALA A 3 -31.97 -10.30 -5.75
N SER A 4 -32.27 -11.26 -6.64
CA SER A 4 -31.34 -12.37 -6.93
C SER A 4 -30.08 -11.90 -7.64
N ILE A 5 -30.22 -10.96 -8.57
CA ILE A 5 -29.11 -10.39 -9.29
C ILE A 5 -28.25 -9.57 -8.33
N TYR A 6 -28.88 -8.79 -7.47
CA TYR A 6 -28.19 -8.04 -6.44
C TYR A 6 -27.42 -8.93 -5.49
N LEU A 7 -28.00 -10.03 -5.05
CA LEU A 7 -27.34 -10.95 -4.13
C LEU A 7 -26.06 -11.54 -4.71
N LYS A 8 -26.06 -11.89 -5.99
CA LYS A 8 -24.88 -12.42 -6.65
C LYS A 8 -23.77 -11.36 -6.80
N THR A 9 -24.16 -10.15 -7.15
CA THR A 9 -23.23 -9.02 -7.25
C THR A 9 -22.75 -8.60 -5.88
N ASP A 10 -23.66 -8.55 -4.91
CA ASP A 10 -23.39 -8.12 -3.54
C ASP A 10 -22.38 -9.02 -2.83
N ALA A 11 -22.39 -10.33 -3.10
CA ALA A 11 -21.45 -11.24 -2.45
C ALA A 11 -20.00 -10.87 -2.76
N ARG A 12 -19.68 -10.58 -4.02
CA ARG A 12 -18.34 -10.16 -4.42
C ARG A 12 -18.01 -8.76 -3.92
N VAL A 13 -18.96 -7.85 -4.07
CA VAL A 13 -18.80 -6.46 -3.64
C VAL A 13 -18.61 -6.43 -2.13
N THR A 14 -19.38 -7.22 -1.38
CA THR A 14 -19.28 -7.27 0.07
C THR A 14 -17.90 -7.77 0.52
N VAL A 15 -17.36 -8.81 -0.13
CA VAL A 15 -16.03 -9.31 0.17
C VAL A 15 -14.97 -8.24 -0.09
N LYS A 16 -15.05 -7.56 -1.23
CA LYS A 16 -14.11 -6.49 -1.57
C LYS A 16 -14.19 -5.32 -0.60
N ILE A 17 -15.41 -4.93 -0.22
CA ILE A 17 -15.63 -3.87 0.76
C ILE A 17 -15.06 -4.27 2.10
N GLU A 18 -15.27 -5.51 2.52
CA GLU A 18 -14.76 -6.01 3.80
C GLU A 18 -13.24 -6.04 3.82
N LEU A 19 -12.60 -6.49 2.75
CA LEU A 19 -11.14 -6.48 2.64
C LEU A 19 -10.61 -5.05 2.70
N LEU A 20 -11.24 -4.14 1.98
CA LEU A 20 -10.85 -2.74 2.00
C LEU A 20 -10.99 -2.14 3.40
N LYS A 21 -12.06 -2.48 4.11
CA LYS A 21 -12.26 -2.03 5.49
C LYS A 21 -11.16 -2.55 6.41
N GLN A 22 -10.79 -3.82 6.28
CA GLN A 22 -9.74 -4.42 7.09
C GLN A 22 -8.39 -3.78 6.81
N VAL A 23 -8.08 -3.53 5.54
CA VAL A 23 -6.85 -2.85 5.15
C VAL A 23 -6.85 -1.42 5.67
N THR A 24 -7.96 -0.71 5.52
CA THR A 24 -8.10 0.66 6.01
C THR A 24 -7.86 0.73 7.52
N ALA A 25 -8.47 -0.18 8.27
CA ALA A 25 -8.28 -0.23 9.72
C ALA A 25 -6.83 -0.52 10.09
N PHE A 26 -6.18 -1.41 9.36
CA PHE A 26 -4.76 -1.72 9.57
C PHE A 26 -3.89 -0.49 9.33
N VAL A 27 -4.09 0.20 8.22
CA VAL A 27 -3.32 1.41 7.88
C VAL A 27 -3.57 2.51 8.91
N ALA A 28 -4.83 2.72 9.27
CA ALA A 28 -5.19 3.74 10.27
C ALA A 28 -4.47 3.50 11.59
N ASN A 29 -4.46 2.26 12.04
CA ASN A 29 -3.80 1.89 13.29
C ASN A 29 -2.28 1.98 13.17
N TYR A 30 -1.74 1.50 12.06
CA TYR A 30 -0.28 1.47 11.86
C TYR A 30 0.31 2.88 11.78
N TRP A 31 -0.33 3.76 11.04
CA TRP A 31 0.19 5.11 10.78
C TRP A 31 -0.46 6.17 11.65
N ASN A 32 -1.31 5.76 12.59
CA ASN A 32 -2.01 6.66 13.51
C ASN A 32 -2.80 7.75 12.77
N GLU A 33 -3.58 7.33 11.78
CA GLU A 33 -4.46 8.20 11.03
C GLU A 33 -5.92 7.84 11.31
N PRO A 34 -6.84 8.82 11.34
CA PRO A 34 -8.26 8.51 11.47
C PRO A 34 -8.78 7.79 10.22
N GLU A 35 -9.56 6.73 10.41
CA GLU A 35 -10.14 6.00 9.28
C GLU A 35 -10.99 6.91 8.39
N SER A 36 -11.59 7.95 8.96
CA SER A 36 -12.43 8.90 8.22
C SER A 36 -11.66 9.66 7.14
N ARG A 37 -10.34 9.70 7.24
CA ARG A 37 -9.48 10.37 6.25
C ARG A 37 -8.94 9.41 5.19
N LEU A 38 -9.22 8.13 5.30
CA LEU A 38 -8.67 7.11 4.43
C LEU A 38 -9.73 6.62 3.45
N PHE A 39 -9.37 6.61 2.18
CA PHE A 39 -10.23 6.18 1.08
C PHE A 39 -9.50 5.12 0.25
N ALA A 40 -10.24 4.43 -0.60
CA ALA A 40 -9.66 3.41 -1.46
C ALA A 40 -8.49 3.93 -2.30
N GLU A 41 -8.57 5.18 -2.73
CA GLU A 41 -7.54 5.80 -3.57
C GLU A 41 -6.47 6.53 -2.77
N THR A 42 -6.55 6.53 -1.45
CA THR A 42 -5.49 7.10 -0.62
C THR A 42 -4.22 6.27 -0.79
N SER A 43 -3.09 6.93 -1.06
CA SER A 43 -1.81 6.24 -1.19
C SER A 43 -0.99 6.35 0.09
N VAL A 44 -0.41 5.23 0.51
CA VAL A 44 0.40 5.21 1.74
C VAL A 44 1.73 5.94 1.55
N ASN A 45 2.27 5.92 0.34
CA ASN A 45 3.55 6.58 0.04
C ASN A 45 3.39 8.05 -0.32
N CYS A 46 2.43 8.40 -1.18
CA CYS A 46 2.28 9.77 -1.66
C CYS A 46 1.42 10.63 -0.73
N ASP A 47 0.29 10.09 -0.27
CA ASP A 47 -0.65 10.85 0.56
C ASP A 47 -0.28 10.82 2.04
N LEU A 48 0.10 9.66 2.56
CA LEU A 48 0.43 9.49 3.97
C LEU A 48 1.90 9.73 4.27
N GLY A 49 2.74 9.77 3.25
CA GLY A 49 4.13 10.14 3.39
C GLY A 49 5.07 9.04 3.90
N MET A 50 4.69 7.79 3.79
CA MET A 50 5.61 6.69 4.11
C MET A 50 6.74 6.69 3.09
N ASP A 51 7.98 6.81 3.57
CA ASP A 51 9.15 6.77 2.70
C ASP A 51 9.81 5.38 2.73
N GLY A 52 11.03 5.28 2.18
CA GLY A 52 11.69 3.99 1.96
C GLY A 52 11.68 3.05 3.15
N ASP A 53 12.25 3.49 4.28
CA ASP A 53 12.36 2.65 5.48
C ASP A 53 10.99 2.37 6.10
N ASP A 54 10.17 3.41 6.19
CA ASP A 54 8.80 3.27 6.70
C ASP A 54 8.00 2.31 5.83
N GLY A 55 8.18 2.41 4.51
CA GLY A 55 7.50 1.55 3.56
C GLY A 55 7.89 0.09 3.69
N VAL A 56 9.19 -0.19 3.90
CA VAL A 56 9.67 -1.56 4.10
C VAL A 56 9.05 -2.16 5.35
N GLU A 57 9.09 -1.43 6.46
CA GLU A 57 8.50 -1.89 7.72
C GLU A 57 7.00 -2.08 7.61
N PHE A 58 6.33 -1.14 6.94
CA PHE A 58 4.89 -1.24 6.72
C PHE A 58 4.53 -2.48 5.90
N MET A 59 5.25 -2.71 4.79
CA MET A 59 4.94 -3.86 3.93
C MET A 59 5.24 -5.19 4.63
N ASP A 60 6.26 -5.25 5.46
CA ASP A 60 6.53 -6.44 6.27
C ASP A 60 5.38 -6.71 7.23
N ALA A 61 4.92 -5.69 7.94
CA ALA A 61 3.80 -5.82 8.87
C ALA A 61 2.51 -6.21 8.13
N PHE A 62 2.28 -5.60 6.98
CA PHE A 62 1.13 -5.89 6.13
C PHE A 62 1.14 -7.36 5.67
N SER A 63 2.29 -7.83 5.20
CA SER A 63 2.47 -9.21 4.75
C SER A 63 2.15 -10.21 5.86
N VAL A 64 2.64 -9.95 7.06
CA VAL A 64 2.39 -10.81 8.22
C VAL A 64 0.92 -10.77 8.61
N ARG A 65 0.35 -9.58 8.68
CA ARG A 65 -1.05 -9.41 9.14
C ARG A 65 -2.06 -10.08 8.21
N PHE A 66 -1.83 -10.00 6.91
CA PHE A 66 -2.79 -10.47 5.91
C PHE A 66 -2.33 -11.71 5.15
N ASN A 67 -1.16 -12.25 5.52
CA ASN A 67 -0.59 -13.43 4.88
C ASN A 67 -0.46 -13.25 3.37
N VAL A 68 0.19 -12.16 2.96
CA VAL A 68 0.39 -11.81 1.56
C VAL A 68 1.84 -12.07 1.16
N ASP A 69 2.02 -12.81 0.07
CA ASP A 69 3.35 -13.05 -0.50
C ASP A 69 3.80 -11.80 -1.27
N LEU A 70 4.90 -11.20 -0.83
CA LEU A 70 5.46 -9.99 -1.42
C LEU A 70 6.68 -10.26 -2.30
N THR A 71 6.89 -11.50 -2.73
CA THR A 71 8.04 -11.85 -3.58
C THR A 71 8.10 -10.96 -4.82
N GLU A 72 6.97 -10.69 -5.43
CA GLU A 72 6.87 -9.88 -6.65
C GLU A 72 6.61 -8.40 -6.39
N PHE A 73 6.66 -7.96 -5.12
CA PHE A 73 6.37 -6.57 -4.81
C PHE A 73 7.55 -5.67 -5.20
N PRO A 74 7.33 -4.68 -6.08
CA PRO A 74 8.42 -3.80 -6.54
C PRO A 74 8.62 -2.63 -5.58
N HIS A 75 9.41 -2.82 -4.52
CA HIS A 75 9.66 -1.79 -3.52
C HIS A 75 10.16 -0.47 -4.13
N ASP A 76 11.08 -0.56 -5.09
CA ASP A 76 11.67 0.64 -5.69
C ASP A 76 10.64 1.49 -6.43
N LYS A 77 9.63 0.84 -7.00
CA LYS A 77 8.57 1.55 -7.73
C LYS A 77 7.72 2.42 -6.80
N TYR A 78 7.51 1.95 -5.57
CA TYR A 78 6.61 2.62 -4.62
C TYR A 78 7.34 3.40 -3.54
N PHE A 79 8.50 2.95 -3.11
CA PHE A 79 9.19 3.55 -1.96
C PHE A 79 10.59 4.08 -2.29
N GLY A 80 11.03 3.88 -3.53
CA GLY A 80 12.30 4.41 -3.99
C GLY A 80 13.50 3.51 -3.71
N PRO A 81 14.66 3.85 -4.31
CA PRO A 81 15.85 3.01 -4.26
C PRO A 81 16.44 2.82 -2.85
N GLU A 82 16.21 3.75 -1.94
CA GLU A 82 16.72 3.64 -0.57
C GLU A 82 16.11 2.47 0.20
N ALA A 83 15.00 1.95 -0.28
CA ALA A 83 14.39 0.75 0.30
C ALA A 83 15.27 -0.48 0.15
N SER A 84 16.28 -0.44 -0.72
CA SER A 84 17.23 -1.54 -0.91
C SER A 84 18.34 -1.55 0.14
N ALA A 85 18.40 -0.55 0.98
CA ALA A 85 19.19 -0.51 2.21
C ALA A 85 20.71 -0.70 2.06
N THR A 86 21.35 -0.14 1.04
CA THR A 86 22.80 0.01 1.05
C THR A 86 23.15 1.46 1.38
N PRO A 87 24.21 1.73 2.16
CA PRO A 87 24.61 3.11 2.48
C PRO A 87 24.86 3.95 1.23
N ILE A 88 25.44 3.35 0.20
CA ILE A 88 25.73 4.05 -1.05
C ILE A 88 24.44 4.41 -1.78
N SER A 89 23.48 3.50 -1.83
CA SER A 89 22.17 3.76 -2.43
C SER A 89 21.43 4.86 -1.70
N PHE A 90 21.52 4.87 -0.39
CA PHE A 90 20.92 5.90 0.45
C PHE A 90 21.50 7.27 0.15
N ILE A 91 22.83 7.38 0.04
CA ILE A 91 23.51 8.64 -0.27
C ILE A 91 23.10 9.13 -1.66
N ASN A 92 23.07 8.24 -2.65
CA ASN A 92 22.67 8.59 -4.01
C ASN A 92 21.23 9.05 -4.06
N ALA A 93 20.34 8.39 -3.33
CA ALA A 93 18.95 8.78 -3.23
C ALA A 93 18.80 10.16 -2.58
N SER A 94 19.57 10.43 -1.53
CA SER A 94 19.57 11.72 -0.86
C SER A 94 20.05 12.83 -1.79
N ILE A 95 21.12 12.59 -2.53
CA ILE A 95 21.65 13.55 -3.51
C ILE A 95 20.62 13.81 -4.60
N ARG A 96 20.00 12.76 -5.13
CA ARG A 96 18.97 12.89 -6.14
C ARG A 96 17.77 13.69 -5.62
N ARG A 97 17.38 13.43 -4.38
CA ARG A 97 16.32 14.16 -3.71
C ARG A 97 16.64 15.65 -3.61
N LEU A 98 17.88 15.99 -3.27
CA LEU A 98 18.33 17.37 -3.18
C LEU A 98 18.36 18.05 -4.54
N THR A 99 18.78 17.34 -5.59
CA THR A 99 18.90 17.91 -6.92
C THR A 99 17.58 18.02 -7.65
N THR A 100 16.68 17.06 -7.47
CA THR A 100 15.37 17.05 -8.14
C THR A 100 14.29 17.69 -7.28
N GLY A 101 14.53 17.80 -5.98
CA GLY A 101 13.58 18.41 -5.05
C GLY A 101 12.37 17.57 -4.72
N ARG A 102 12.27 16.33 -5.22
CA ARG A 102 11.10 15.50 -4.95
C ARG A 102 11.30 14.03 -5.36
N TRP A 103 10.48 13.17 -4.77
CA TRP A 103 10.36 11.76 -5.14
C TRP A 103 9.42 11.63 -6.35
N THR A 104 9.88 12.08 -7.51
CA THR A 104 8.98 12.33 -8.63
C THR A 104 8.51 11.10 -9.37
N ASN A 105 9.18 9.97 -9.21
CA ASN A 105 8.91 8.80 -10.04
C ASN A 105 8.26 7.66 -9.27
N LEU A 106 7.78 7.94 -8.05
CA LEU A 106 7.09 6.92 -7.28
C LEU A 106 5.66 6.77 -7.75
N SER A 107 5.24 5.53 -7.96
CA SER A 107 3.84 5.23 -8.25
C SER A 107 3.05 5.26 -6.94
N PRO A 108 1.81 5.76 -6.94
CA PRO A 108 1.00 5.73 -5.73
C PRO A 108 0.60 4.30 -5.36
N LEU A 109 0.84 3.94 -4.10
CA LEU A 109 0.44 2.66 -3.55
C LEU A 109 -0.83 2.87 -2.74
N THR A 110 -1.97 2.57 -3.34
CA THR A 110 -3.27 2.88 -2.74
C THR A 110 -3.78 1.76 -1.84
N LEU A 111 -4.74 2.09 -0.99
CA LEU A 111 -5.41 1.09 -0.16
C LEU A 111 -6.12 0.04 -1.03
N ARG A 112 -6.60 0.45 -2.19
CA ARG A 112 -7.21 -0.47 -3.15
C ARG A 112 -6.20 -1.51 -3.65
N HIS A 113 -4.97 -1.09 -3.94
CA HIS A 113 -3.89 -2.01 -4.34
C HIS A 113 -3.61 -3.03 -3.24
N LEU A 114 -3.55 -2.56 -2.00
CA LEU A 114 -3.30 -3.43 -0.86
C LEU A 114 -4.44 -4.44 -0.66
N ALA A 115 -5.67 -3.98 -0.76
CA ALA A 115 -6.83 -4.85 -0.62
C ALA A 115 -6.84 -5.92 -1.72
N LYS A 116 -6.44 -5.56 -2.93
CA LYS A 116 -6.36 -6.51 -4.03
C LYS A 116 -5.30 -7.58 -3.77
N ALA A 117 -4.17 -7.19 -3.20
CA ALA A 117 -3.12 -8.14 -2.83
C ALA A 117 -3.63 -9.11 -1.75
N VAL A 118 -4.39 -8.63 -0.78
CA VAL A 118 -5.00 -9.49 0.23
C VAL A 118 -5.95 -10.49 -0.43
N GLU A 119 -6.77 -10.03 -1.37
CA GLU A 119 -7.70 -10.91 -2.08
C GLU A 119 -6.97 -12.01 -2.84
N ASN A 120 -5.85 -11.69 -3.45
CA ASN A 120 -5.06 -12.64 -4.25
C ASN A 120 -4.11 -13.48 -3.40
N GLY A 121 -3.82 -13.07 -2.17
CA GLY A 121 -2.85 -13.72 -1.30
C GLY A 121 -1.40 -13.47 -1.68
N ARG A 122 -1.19 -12.64 -2.68
CA ARG A 122 0.15 -12.28 -3.17
C ARG A 122 0.09 -10.99 -3.95
N TRP A 123 1.25 -10.38 -4.12
CA TRP A 123 1.35 -9.22 -5.00
C TRP A 123 1.31 -9.69 -6.45
N VAL A 124 0.44 -9.08 -7.20
CA VAL A 124 0.22 -9.43 -8.61
C VAL A 124 0.57 -8.26 -9.50
#